data_269493f9606a2fc8ab7b9d792e997d4b
#
_entry.id   269493f9606a2fc8ab7b9d792e997d4b
#
_cell.length_a   1.000
_cell.length_b   1.000
_cell.length_c   1.000
_cell.angle_alpha   90.00
_cell.angle_beta   90.00
_cell.angle_gamma   90.00
#
_symmetry.space_group_name_H-M   'P 1'
#
loop_
_entity.id
_entity.type
_entity.pdbx_description
1 polymer ?
#
loop_
_entity_poly.entity_id
_entity_poly.type
_entity_poly.pdbx_seq_one_letter_code
_entity_poly.pdbx_strand_id
1 'polypeptide(L)'
;MRRLLTRLWRLLRPVQSRLMWLVNAKFVVGVTGVVRDDEGRVLMLKHRLWPPGRQWGLPSGFAHKGEDFRQTVVREVREETGLDVEAGRLVMLNSGLRTRLEVAYEARLVGGELRLDPFEILEARWCRPDELPEDVQPVCRPLVRGETVP
;
A
#
# COMPACT_ATOMS: atom_id res chain seq x y z
N MET A 1 24.83 17.44 -38.65
CA MET A 1 23.86 16.32 -38.56
C MET A 1 23.40 16.08 -37.12
N ARG A 2 24.25 15.82 -36.12
CA ARG A 2 23.84 15.54 -34.70
C ARG A 2 22.98 16.64 -34.08
N ARG A 3 23.24 17.93 -34.32
CA ARG A 3 22.49 19.07 -33.74
C ARG A 3 21.07 19.21 -34.33
N LEU A 4 20.85 18.78 -35.58
CA LEU A 4 19.51 18.76 -36.21
C LEU A 4 18.66 17.62 -35.62
N LEU A 5 19.24 16.45 -35.43
CA LEU A 5 18.59 15.31 -34.82
C LEU A 5 18.14 15.60 -33.37
N THR A 6 18.96 16.29 -32.58
CA THR A 6 18.59 16.69 -31.21
C THR A 6 17.47 17.74 -31.18
N ARG A 7 17.38 18.64 -32.17
CA ARG A 7 16.27 19.60 -32.28
C ARG A 7 14.97 18.91 -32.69
N LEU A 8 15.04 18.03 -33.69
CA LEU A 8 13.90 17.22 -34.11
C LEU A 8 13.38 16.31 -32.99
N TRP A 9 14.30 15.72 -32.21
CA TRP A 9 14.00 14.90 -31.04
C TRP A 9 13.26 15.69 -29.94
N ARG A 10 13.60 16.96 -29.72
CA ARG A 10 12.89 17.86 -28.79
C ARG A 10 11.48 18.23 -29.26
N LEU A 11 11.29 18.45 -30.56
CA LEU A 11 9.97 18.73 -31.14
C LEU A 11 9.01 17.53 -31.08
N LEU A 12 9.56 16.31 -31.10
CA LEU A 12 8.78 15.07 -31.01
C LEU A 12 8.48 14.62 -29.57
N ARG A 13 8.89 15.35 -28.55
CA ARG A 13 8.65 15.01 -27.13
C ARG A 13 7.20 14.64 -26.81
N PRO A 14 6.18 15.41 -27.23
CA PRO A 14 4.78 15.05 -26.92
C PRO A 14 4.34 13.75 -27.61
N VAL A 15 4.86 13.46 -28.80
CA VAL A 15 4.59 12.20 -29.50
C VAL A 15 5.31 11.02 -28.82
N GLN A 16 6.56 11.23 -28.45
CA GLN A 16 7.34 10.22 -27.73
C GLN A 16 6.73 9.85 -26.38
N SER A 17 6.30 10.85 -25.59
CA SER A 17 5.66 10.57 -24.30
C SER A 17 4.36 9.77 -24.46
N ARG A 18 3.57 10.06 -25.48
CA ARG A 18 2.36 9.27 -25.82
C ARG A 18 2.70 7.85 -26.27
N LEU A 19 3.72 7.69 -27.13
CA LEU A 19 4.17 6.38 -27.60
C LEU A 19 4.75 5.56 -26.45
N MET A 20 5.60 6.16 -25.62
CA MET A 20 6.14 5.53 -24.41
C MET A 20 5.01 5.14 -23.45
N TRP A 21 4.00 5.98 -23.29
CA TRP A 21 2.84 5.64 -22.47
C TRP A 21 2.05 4.46 -23.04
N LEU A 22 1.95 4.31 -24.37
CA LEU A 22 1.24 3.20 -25.01
C LEU A 22 1.98 1.86 -24.89
N VAL A 23 3.32 1.86 -25.00
CA VAL A 23 4.12 0.63 -25.05
C VAL A 23 4.63 0.17 -23.68
N ASN A 24 4.69 1.07 -22.69
CA ASN A 24 5.14 0.70 -21.36
C ASN A 24 4.04 0.01 -20.54
N ALA A 25 4.46 -0.89 -19.68
CA ALA A 25 3.58 -1.54 -18.71
C ALA A 25 2.94 -0.50 -17.78
N LYS A 26 1.65 -0.69 -17.49
CA LYS A 26 0.90 0.12 -16.52
C LYS A 26 0.54 -0.75 -15.34
N PHE A 27 0.84 -0.25 -14.16
CA PHE A 27 0.55 -0.94 -12.92
C PHE A 27 -0.45 -0.15 -12.09
N VAL A 28 -1.38 -0.86 -11.47
CA VAL A 28 -2.10 -0.37 -10.31
C VAL A 28 -1.20 -0.61 -9.11
N VAL A 29 -1.00 0.40 -8.28
CA VAL A 29 -0.13 0.28 -7.10
C VAL A 29 -0.98 0.11 -5.86
N GLY A 30 -0.92 -1.08 -5.27
CA GLY A 30 -1.44 -1.36 -3.94
C GLY A 30 -0.44 -0.94 -2.88
N VAL A 31 -0.92 -0.24 -1.86
CA VAL A 31 -0.10 0.27 -0.77
C VAL A 31 -0.66 -0.24 0.55
N THR A 32 0.19 -0.81 1.38
CA THR A 32 -0.17 -1.41 2.67
C THR A 32 0.56 -0.72 3.80
N GLY A 33 -0.13 -0.44 4.89
CA GLY A 33 0.42 0.10 6.13
C GLY A 33 0.58 -0.97 7.21
N VAL A 34 1.80 -1.23 7.67
CA VAL A 34 2.06 -2.05 8.85
C VAL A 34 2.01 -1.14 10.08
N VAL A 35 0.82 -0.87 10.57
CA VAL A 35 0.60 0.09 11.67
C VAL A 35 0.90 -0.58 12.99
N ARG A 36 1.84 0.02 13.76
CA ARG A 36 2.20 -0.43 15.11
C ARG A 36 1.83 0.61 16.15
N ASP A 37 1.33 0.12 17.28
CA ASP A 37 1.17 0.93 18.49
C ASP A 37 2.46 0.94 19.35
N ASP A 38 2.41 1.67 20.47
CA ASP A 38 3.55 1.80 21.39
C ASP A 38 3.92 0.48 22.09
N GLU A 39 3.03 -0.52 22.10
CA GLU A 39 3.28 -1.86 22.63
C GLU A 39 3.83 -2.83 21.57
N GLY A 40 4.03 -2.36 20.32
CA GLY A 40 4.52 -3.15 19.20
C GLY A 40 3.47 -4.09 18.59
N ARG A 41 2.19 -3.96 18.99
CA ARG A 41 1.09 -4.70 18.36
C ARG A 41 0.79 -4.10 16.98
N VAL A 42 0.32 -4.93 16.07
CA VAL A 42 -0.02 -4.54 14.70
C VAL A 42 -1.53 -4.46 14.53
N LEU A 43 -2.00 -3.41 13.87
CA LEU A 43 -3.39 -3.24 13.53
C LEU A 43 -3.76 -4.20 12.40
N MET A 44 -4.67 -5.11 12.69
CA MET A 44 -5.27 -6.02 11.72
C MET A 44 -6.72 -5.62 11.47
N LEU A 45 -7.11 -5.61 10.19
CA LEU A 45 -8.46 -5.27 9.75
C LEU A 45 -9.13 -6.47 9.08
N LYS A 46 -10.41 -6.67 9.36
CA LYS A 46 -11.24 -7.64 8.66
C LYS A 46 -12.01 -6.93 7.55
N HIS A 47 -11.57 -7.15 6.31
CA HIS A 47 -12.14 -6.50 5.14
C HIS A 47 -13.40 -7.19 4.65
N ARG A 48 -14.46 -6.41 4.44
CA ARG A 48 -15.79 -6.90 4.01
C ARG A 48 -15.76 -7.50 2.62
N LEU A 49 -15.04 -6.89 1.69
CA LEU A 49 -15.05 -7.25 0.28
C LEU A 49 -14.04 -8.36 -0.07
N TRP A 50 -13.24 -8.79 0.89
CA TRP A 50 -12.26 -9.85 0.64
C TRP A 50 -12.90 -11.25 0.75
N PRO A 51 -12.35 -12.26 0.05
CA PRO A 51 -12.92 -13.60 0.04
C PRO A 51 -13.02 -14.21 1.44
N PRO A 52 -14.09 -14.94 1.75
CA PRO A 52 -14.20 -15.69 3.00
C PRO A 52 -12.98 -16.58 3.25
N GLY A 53 -12.51 -16.65 4.49
CA GLY A 53 -11.29 -17.37 4.87
C GLY A 53 -9.97 -16.64 4.58
N ARG A 54 -10.03 -15.40 4.05
CA ARG A 54 -8.88 -14.52 3.84
C ARG A 54 -9.25 -13.05 4.04
N GLN A 55 -10.12 -12.78 4.99
CA GLN A 55 -10.64 -11.42 5.21
C GLN A 55 -9.74 -10.58 6.11
N TRP A 56 -8.88 -11.19 6.91
CA TRP A 56 -7.97 -10.46 7.77
C TRP A 56 -6.69 -10.05 7.04
N GLY A 57 -6.36 -8.78 7.14
CA GLY A 57 -5.15 -8.19 6.58
C GLY A 57 -4.76 -6.90 7.26
N LEU A 58 -3.83 -6.20 6.65
CA LEU A 58 -3.35 -4.90 7.07
C LEU A 58 -4.16 -3.79 6.37
N PRO A 59 -4.24 -2.58 6.94
CA PRO A 59 -4.78 -1.41 6.25
C PRO A 59 -4.15 -1.25 4.87
N SER A 60 -4.98 -1.08 3.83
CA SER A 60 -4.44 -1.04 2.47
C SER A 60 -5.41 -0.45 1.45
N GLY A 61 -4.86 0.21 0.45
CA GLY A 61 -5.61 0.71 -0.68
C GLY A 61 -4.75 1.02 -1.89
N PHE A 62 -5.28 1.79 -2.82
CA PHE A 62 -4.59 2.11 -4.07
C PHE A 62 -4.05 3.53 -4.06
N ALA A 63 -2.80 3.67 -4.54
CA ALA A 63 -2.21 4.98 -4.72
C ALA A 63 -2.95 5.79 -5.78
N HIS A 64 -3.22 7.05 -5.49
CA HIS A 64 -3.79 7.99 -6.43
C HIS A 64 -2.70 8.58 -7.34
N LYS A 65 -3.11 9.10 -8.50
CA LYS A 65 -2.19 9.73 -9.43
C LYS A 65 -1.48 10.93 -8.79
N GLY A 66 -0.14 10.85 -8.70
CA GLY A 66 0.68 11.92 -8.13
C GLY A 66 0.78 11.88 -6.61
N GLU A 67 0.19 10.90 -5.95
CA GLU A 67 0.29 10.70 -4.51
C GLU A 67 1.61 9.97 -4.16
N ASP A 68 2.29 10.40 -3.10
CA ASP A 68 3.39 9.65 -2.51
C ASP A 68 2.85 8.43 -1.75
N PHE A 69 3.51 7.28 -1.86
CA PHE A 69 3.01 6.05 -1.25
C PHE A 69 2.92 6.09 0.29
N ARG A 70 3.75 6.90 0.96
CA ARG A 70 3.59 7.12 2.40
C ARG A 70 2.33 7.93 2.70
N GLN A 71 1.99 8.90 1.85
CA GLN A 71 0.73 9.64 1.96
C GLN A 71 -0.47 8.72 1.72
N THR A 72 -0.35 7.76 0.78
CA THR A 72 -1.37 6.71 0.58
C THR A 72 -1.60 5.92 1.87
N VAL A 73 -0.53 5.47 2.56
CA VAL A 73 -0.66 4.77 3.84
C VAL A 73 -1.44 5.62 4.87
N VAL A 74 -1.05 6.88 5.03
CA VAL A 74 -1.69 7.78 6.00
C VAL A 74 -3.17 7.98 5.67
N ARG A 75 -3.49 8.19 4.40
CA ARG A 75 -4.87 8.37 3.93
C ARG A 75 -5.71 7.11 4.15
N GLU A 76 -5.25 5.95 3.68
CA GLU A 76 -6.00 4.70 3.79
C GLU A 76 -6.24 4.31 5.26
N VAL A 77 -5.22 4.40 6.11
CA VAL A 77 -5.40 4.13 7.55
C VAL A 77 -6.47 5.06 8.14
N ARG A 78 -6.44 6.34 7.77
CA ARG A 78 -7.41 7.31 8.28
C ARG A 78 -8.82 7.05 7.74
N GLU A 79 -8.96 6.71 6.45
CA GLU A 79 -10.24 6.39 5.82
C GLU A 79 -10.86 5.11 6.40
N GLU A 80 -10.06 4.04 6.52
CA GLU A 80 -10.53 2.75 7.02
C GLU A 80 -10.80 2.74 8.54
N THR A 81 -10.05 3.53 9.33
CA THR A 81 -10.00 3.37 10.79
C THR A 81 -10.15 4.63 11.63
N GLY A 82 -10.07 5.82 11.03
CA GLY A 82 -10.05 7.09 11.77
C GLY A 82 -8.75 7.38 12.53
N LEU A 83 -7.76 6.49 12.46
CA LEU A 83 -6.49 6.66 13.16
C LEU A 83 -5.52 7.54 12.36
N ASP A 84 -4.69 8.28 13.09
CA ASP A 84 -3.61 9.07 12.54
C ASP A 84 -2.27 8.31 12.71
N VAL A 85 -1.52 8.19 11.61
CA VAL A 85 -0.25 7.46 11.59
C VAL A 85 0.84 8.26 10.90
N GLU A 86 2.09 7.93 11.23
CA GLU A 86 3.28 8.41 10.57
C GLU A 86 3.92 7.24 9.80
N ALA A 87 3.95 7.35 8.47
CA ALA A 87 4.54 6.32 7.62
C ALA A 87 6.07 6.40 7.62
N GLY A 88 6.69 5.25 7.86
CA GLY A 88 8.14 5.08 8.02
C GLY A 88 8.84 4.49 6.80
N ARG A 89 9.59 3.41 7.02
CA ARG A 89 10.39 2.74 5.99
C ARG A 89 9.56 1.79 5.12
N LEU A 90 10.00 1.61 3.87
CA LEU A 90 9.52 0.57 2.97
C LEU A 90 9.96 -0.81 3.50
N VAL A 91 9.04 -1.75 3.60
CA VAL A 91 9.30 -3.12 4.09
C VAL A 91 8.93 -4.20 3.07
N MET A 92 8.23 -3.85 2.01
CA MET A 92 7.92 -4.76 0.90
C MET A 92 7.84 -4.00 -0.42
N LEU A 93 8.40 -4.59 -1.48
CA LEU A 93 8.18 -4.19 -2.86
C LEU A 93 8.03 -5.46 -3.71
N ASN A 94 6.80 -5.74 -4.14
CA ASN A 94 6.51 -6.88 -5.01
C ASN A 94 6.07 -6.38 -6.38
N SER A 95 6.93 -6.60 -7.39
CA SER A 95 6.69 -6.22 -8.80
C SER A 95 6.41 -7.43 -9.70
N GLY A 96 6.39 -8.64 -9.17
CA GLY A 96 6.17 -9.88 -9.92
C GLY A 96 4.74 -10.09 -10.43
N LEU A 97 3.81 -9.20 -10.10
CA LEU A 97 2.43 -9.26 -10.50
C LEU A 97 2.23 -8.64 -11.91
N ARG A 98 1.39 -9.27 -12.72
CA ARG A 98 1.22 -8.90 -14.13
C ARG A 98 0.82 -7.44 -14.37
N THR A 99 -0.10 -6.90 -13.57
CA THR A 99 -0.67 -5.55 -13.73
C THR A 99 -0.71 -4.76 -12.44
N ARG A 100 -0.08 -5.26 -11.39
CA ARG A 100 -0.11 -4.69 -10.05
C ARG A 100 1.29 -4.64 -9.46
N LEU A 101 1.58 -3.57 -8.76
CA LEU A 101 2.74 -3.41 -7.90
C LEU A 101 2.22 -3.32 -6.48
N GLU A 102 2.82 -4.05 -5.57
CA GLU A 102 2.49 -4.01 -4.14
C GLU A 102 3.65 -3.43 -3.36
N VAL A 103 3.37 -2.47 -2.53
CA VAL A 103 4.34 -1.88 -1.60
C VAL A 103 3.77 -1.89 -0.19
N ALA A 104 4.64 -2.11 0.81
CA ALA A 104 4.25 -1.97 2.20
C ALA A 104 5.23 -1.08 2.95
N TYR A 105 4.69 -0.24 3.82
CA TYR A 105 5.45 0.64 4.69
C TYR A 105 5.13 0.33 6.16
N GLU A 106 6.14 0.39 7.01
CA GLU A 106 5.89 0.52 8.44
C GLU A 106 5.21 1.85 8.73
N ALA A 107 4.31 1.85 9.70
CA ALA A 107 3.66 3.05 10.17
C ALA A 107 3.50 3.00 11.69
N ARG A 108 3.69 4.14 12.34
CA ARG A 108 3.53 4.29 13.78
C ARG A 108 2.23 5.03 14.06
N LEU A 109 1.44 4.52 15.00
CA LEU A 109 0.27 5.22 15.52
C LEU A 109 0.72 6.52 16.22
N VAL A 110 0.10 7.65 15.87
CA VAL A 110 0.39 8.95 16.48
C VAL A 110 -0.84 9.62 17.08
N GLY A 111 -2.05 9.12 16.80
CA GLY A 111 -3.28 9.67 17.33
C GLY A 111 -4.53 9.16 16.62
N GLY A 112 -5.60 9.94 16.73
CA GLY A 112 -6.90 9.58 16.16
C GLY A 112 -7.77 8.75 17.11
N GLU A 113 -9.02 8.55 16.73
CA GLU A 113 -9.98 7.71 17.43
C GLU A 113 -10.41 6.56 16.52
N LEU A 114 -10.37 5.33 17.01
CA LEU A 114 -10.75 4.16 16.22
C LEU A 114 -12.23 4.24 15.82
N ARG A 115 -12.45 4.50 14.56
CA ARG A 115 -13.78 4.60 13.92
C ARG A 115 -13.71 3.92 12.56
N LEU A 116 -14.19 2.70 12.49
CA LEU A 116 -14.14 1.87 11.28
C LEU A 116 -15.10 2.39 10.20
N ASP A 117 -14.64 2.37 8.95
CA ASP A 117 -15.55 2.52 7.81
C ASP A 117 -16.44 1.27 7.69
N PRO A 118 -17.75 1.39 7.90
CA PRO A 118 -18.66 0.25 7.88
C PRO A 118 -18.86 -0.35 6.50
N PHE A 119 -18.49 0.33 5.42
CA PHE A 119 -18.58 -0.19 4.06
C PHE A 119 -17.45 -1.14 3.70
N GLU A 120 -16.26 -0.89 4.27
CA GLU A 120 -15.05 -1.64 3.93
C GLU A 120 -14.60 -2.57 5.05
N ILE A 121 -14.72 -2.15 6.31
CA ILE A 121 -14.14 -2.84 7.47
C ILE A 121 -15.22 -3.40 8.39
N LEU A 122 -15.11 -4.68 8.67
CA LEU A 122 -16.01 -5.41 9.59
C LEU A 122 -15.54 -5.35 11.03
N GLU A 123 -14.23 -5.43 11.24
CA GLU A 123 -13.61 -5.56 12.56
C GLU A 123 -12.16 -5.07 12.51
N ALA A 124 -11.65 -4.53 13.61
CA ALA A 124 -10.26 -4.20 13.81
C ALA A 124 -9.74 -4.84 15.10
N ARG A 125 -8.48 -5.31 15.07
CA ARG A 125 -7.79 -5.88 16.23
C ARG A 125 -6.33 -5.43 16.27
N TRP A 126 -5.85 -5.10 17.45
CA TRP A 126 -4.43 -5.00 17.74
C TRP A 126 -3.89 -6.37 18.10
N CYS A 127 -3.01 -6.93 17.25
CA CYS A 127 -2.51 -8.29 17.40
C CYS A 127 -1.00 -8.30 17.63
N ARG A 128 -0.53 -9.17 18.48
CA ARG A 128 0.89 -9.54 18.56
C ARG A 128 1.24 -10.42 17.36
N PRO A 129 2.52 -10.48 16.93
CA PRO A 129 2.94 -11.29 15.78
C PRO A 129 2.63 -12.80 15.87
N ASP A 130 2.50 -13.32 17.09
CA ASP A 130 2.15 -14.71 17.40
C ASP A 130 0.64 -14.96 17.60
N GLU A 131 -0.16 -13.89 17.70
CA GLU A 131 -1.61 -13.95 17.96
C GLU A 131 -2.46 -13.51 16.77
N LEU A 132 -2.00 -13.79 15.55
CA LEU A 132 -2.71 -13.40 14.34
C LEU A 132 -3.97 -14.25 14.12
N PRO A 133 -5.06 -13.68 13.57
CA PRO A 133 -6.23 -14.42 13.15
C PRO A 133 -5.88 -15.58 12.22
N GLU A 134 -6.65 -16.69 12.29
CA GLU A 134 -6.37 -17.89 11.48
C GLU A 134 -6.47 -17.61 9.97
N ASP A 135 -7.45 -16.82 9.57
CA ASP A 135 -7.76 -16.45 8.19
C ASP A 135 -7.05 -15.19 7.70
N VAL A 136 -5.88 -14.86 8.29
CA VAL A 136 -5.02 -13.77 7.83
C VAL A 136 -4.41 -14.10 6.46
N GLN A 137 -4.36 -13.09 5.60
CA GLN A 137 -3.68 -13.23 4.30
C GLN A 137 -2.20 -13.62 4.49
N PRO A 138 -1.70 -14.63 3.75
CA PRO A 138 -0.34 -15.15 3.92
C PRO A 138 0.76 -14.08 3.79
N VAL A 139 0.57 -13.10 2.91
CA VAL A 139 1.52 -12.00 2.68
C VAL A 139 1.69 -11.09 3.91
N CYS A 140 0.69 -11.01 4.79
CA CYS A 140 0.77 -10.19 5.99
C CYS A 140 1.66 -10.81 7.08
N ARG A 141 1.79 -12.15 7.14
CA ARG A 141 2.54 -12.83 8.21
C ARG A 141 3.99 -12.38 8.35
N PRO A 142 4.83 -12.35 7.28
CA PRO A 142 6.19 -11.87 7.40
C PRO A 142 6.24 -10.38 7.77
N LEU A 143 5.37 -9.54 7.19
CA LEU A 143 5.32 -8.11 7.47
C LEU A 143 5.03 -7.82 8.95
N VAL A 144 4.07 -8.55 9.53
CA VAL A 144 3.73 -8.41 10.96
C VAL A 144 4.89 -8.81 11.86
N ARG A 145 5.69 -9.81 11.47
CA ARG A 145 6.91 -10.22 12.19
C ARG A 145 8.08 -9.26 12.03
N GLY A 146 7.95 -8.21 11.22
CA GLY A 146 9.01 -7.25 10.95
C GLY A 146 10.03 -7.74 9.92
N GLU A 147 9.71 -8.78 9.18
CA GLU A 147 10.53 -9.30 8.08
C GLU A 147 10.39 -8.39 6.85
N THR A 148 11.50 -8.05 6.21
CA THR A 148 11.47 -7.36 4.91
C THR A 148 11.20 -8.39 3.82
N VAL A 149 10.16 -8.14 3.02
CA VAL A 149 9.79 -9.03 1.91
C VAL A 149 10.33 -8.42 0.61
N PRO A 150 11.17 -9.16 -0.14
CA PRO A 150 11.76 -8.68 -1.39
C PRO A 150 10.72 -8.51 -2.51
#